data_ac39de4d2ddffdceba72028e7b377d98
#
_entry.id   ac39de4d2ddffdceba72028e7b377d98
#
_cell.length_a   1.000
_cell.length_b   1.000
_cell.length_c   1.000
_cell.angle_alpha   90.00
_cell.angle_beta   90.00
_cell.angle_gamma   90.00
#
_symmetry.space_group_name_H-M   'P 1'
#
loop_
_entity.id
_entity.type
_entity.pdbx_description
1 polymer ?
#
loop_
_entity_poly.entity_id
_entity_poly.type
_entity_poly.pdbx_seq_one_letter_code
_entity_poly.pdbx_strand_id
1 'polypeptide(L)'
;QADLIDREYDAELLVPEDDDISLAERVRRVNLACLRYGKSNVILISIHVNAAGNGSKWHNATGWSVYTCKGQTASDMLAECLCQAAIKNFPGRRIRTDMSDGDMDWEEGFYILRKSLCPAVLTENFFMDNHSDLEYLQSRAGKQAVVDTHVEGIVEWLESNV
;
A
#
# COMPACT_ATOMS: atom_id res chain seq x y z
N GLN A 1 -0.44 -12.01 1.73
CA GLN A 1 -1.45 -12.67 2.55
C GLN A 1 -0.84 -13.86 3.30
N ALA A 2 -0.29 -14.86 2.61
CA ALA A 2 0.25 -16.08 3.23
C ALA A 2 1.21 -15.77 4.38
N ASP A 3 2.20 -14.91 4.16
CA ASP A 3 3.20 -14.55 5.17
C ASP A 3 2.61 -13.90 6.43
N LEU A 4 1.49 -13.19 6.33
CA LEU A 4 0.77 -12.64 7.49
C LEU A 4 0.01 -13.75 8.24
N ILE A 5 -0.63 -14.65 7.50
CA ILE A 5 -1.34 -15.80 8.08
C ILE A 5 -0.35 -16.72 8.80
N ASP A 6 0.82 -16.98 8.23
CA ASP A 6 1.89 -17.77 8.83
C ASP A 6 2.44 -17.14 10.13
N ARG A 7 2.23 -15.83 10.30
CA ARG A 7 2.54 -15.06 11.53
C ARG A 7 1.34 -14.90 12.47
N GLU A 8 0.27 -15.68 12.26
CA GLU A 8 -0.95 -15.70 13.07
C GLU A 8 -1.79 -14.39 12.99
N TYR A 9 -1.62 -13.59 11.92
CA TYR A 9 -2.49 -12.44 11.65
C TYR A 9 -3.61 -12.82 10.67
N ASP A 10 -4.82 -12.37 10.94
CA ASP A 10 -5.96 -12.52 10.02
C ASP A 10 -5.74 -11.61 8.80
N ALA A 11 -5.65 -12.19 7.62
CA ALA A 11 -5.44 -11.48 6.38
C ALA A 11 -6.32 -12.03 5.25
N GLU A 12 -7.19 -11.19 4.71
CA GLU A 12 -8.14 -11.53 3.63
C GLU A 12 -7.78 -10.80 2.33
N LEU A 13 -7.98 -11.45 1.19
CA LEU A 13 -7.97 -10.77 -0.11
C LEU A 13 -9.34 -10.11 -0.33
N LEU A 14 -9.32 -8.77 -0.41
CA LEU A 14 -10.54 -8.00 -0.63
C LEU A 14 -11.14 -8.25 -2.02
N VAL A 15 -10.29 -8.50 -3.02
CA VAL A 15 -10.64 -8.78 -4.41
C VAL A 15 -9.94 -10.08 -4.82
N PRO A 16 -10.52 -11.25 -4.52
CA PRO A 16 -9.97 -12.55 -4.94
C PRO A 16 -10.31 -12.90 -6.40
N GLU A 17 -11.18 -12.14 -7.04
CA GLU A 17 -11.62 -12.35 -8.42
C GLU A 17 -10.55 -11.90 -9.43
N ASP A 18 -10.51 -12.52 -10.60
CA ASP A 18 -9.68 -12.10 -11.74
C ASP A 18 -10.29 -10.90 -12.49
N ASP A 19 -11.58 -10.66 -12.32
CA ASP A 19 -12.30 -9.53 -12.93
C ASP A 19 -12.09 -8.23 -12.16
N ASP A 20 -12.14 -7.09 -12.86
CA ASP A 20 -12.05 -5.77 -12.24
C ASP A 20 -13.33 -5.47 -11.44
N ILE A 21 -13.18 -5.40 -10.13
CA ILE A 21 -14.28 -5.08 -9.21
C ILE A 21 -14.31 -3.56 -8.99
N SER A 22 -15.50 -2.97 -9.10
CA SER A 22 -15.69 -1.53 -8.95
C SER A 22 -15.19 -1.01 -7.61
N LEU A 23 -14.69 0.24 -7.58
CA LEU A 23 -14.24 0.88 -6.34
C LEU A 23 -15.33 0.95 -5.27
N ALA A 24 -16.59 1.14 -5.67
CA ALA A 24 -17.73 1.15 -4.76
C ALA A 24 -17.94 -0.23 -4.08
N GLU A 25 -17.77 -1.31 -4.82
CA GLU A 25 -17.87 -2.66 -4.28
C GLU A 25 -16.70 -2.98 -3.35
N ARG A 26 -15.46 -2.58 -3.71
CA ARG A 26 -14.30 -2.73 -2.82
C ARG A 26 -14.52 -2.01 -1.49
N VAL A 27 -15.00 -0.77 -1.52
CA VAL A 27 -15.36 -0.01 -0.30
C VAL A 27 -16.47 -0.69 0.48
N ARG A 28 -17.51 -1.22 -0.19
CA ARG A 28 -18.58 -1.96 0.48
C ARG A 28 -18.03 -3.17 1.24
N ARG A 29 -17.12 -3.93 0.63
CA ARG A 29 -16.51 -5.13 1.25
C ARG A 29 -15.69 -4.78 2.48
N VAL A 30 -14.76 -3.82 2.38
CA VAL A 30 -13.94 -3.44 3.54
C VAL A 30 -14.81 -2.85 4.66
N ASN A 31 -15.82 -2.06 4.35
CA ASN A 31 -16.72 -1.50 5.35
C ASN A 31 -17.60 -2.56 6.03
N LEU A 32 -17.95 -3.65 5.35
CA LEU A 32 -18.57 -4.81 5.98
C LEU A 32 -17.64 -5.50 6.97
N ALA A 33 -16.35 -5.64 6.64
CA ALA A 33 -15.35 -6.13 7.58
C ALA A 33 -15.25 -5.21 8.82
N CYS A 34 -15.25 -3.89 8.62
CA CYS A 34 -15.26 -2.91 9.72
C CYS A 34 -16.49 -3.03 10.61
N LEU A 35 -17.66 -3.29 10.04
CA LEU A 35 -18.90 -3.52 10.81
C LEU A 35 -18.85 -4.84 11.59
N ARG A 36 -18.22 -5.87 11.03
CA ARG A 36 -18.13 -7.19 11.64
C ARG A 36 -17.10 -7.25 12.77
N TYR A 37 -15.93 -6.66 12.56
CA TYR A 37 -14.77 -6.81 13.47
C TYR A 37 -14.47 -5.55 14.27
N GLY A 38 -15.13 -4.42 13.97
CA GLY A 38 -14.81 -3.10 14.52
C GLY A 38 -13.80 -2.36 13.65
N LYS A 39 -14.06 -1.09 13.38
CA LYS A 39 -13.23 -0.27 12.47
C LYS A 39 -11.78 -0.08 12.92
N SER A 40 -11.52 -0.16 14.22
CA SER A 40 -10.16 -0.10 14.82
C SER A 40 -9.39 -1.41 14.70
N ASN A 41 -10.06 -2.51 14.39
CA ASN A 41 -9.47 -3.85 14.27
C ASN A 41 -9.29 -4.28 12.80
N VAL A 42 -9.50 -3.38 11.86
CA VAL A 42 -9.36 -3.62 10.44
C VAL A 42 -8.44 -2.55 9.85
N ILE A 43 -7.55 -2.95 8.97
CA ILE A 43 -6.78 -2.04 8.10
C ILE A 43 -6.99 -2.42 6.64
N LEU A 44 -6.87 -1.45 5.76
CA LEU A 44 -6.90 -1.67 4.32
C LEU A 44 -5.57 -1.29 3.69
N ILE A 45 -4.98 -2.24 2.96
CA ILE A 45 -3.80 -1.99 2.14
C ILE A 45 -4.16 -2.20 0.66
N SER A 46 -4.12 -1.14 -0.13
CA SER A 46 -4.35 -1.17 -1.57
C SER A 46 -3.01 -1.16 -2.30
N ILE A 47 -2.60 -2.30 -2.86
CA ILE A 47 -1.26 -2.50 -3.43
C ILE A 47 -1.33 -2.30 -4.94
N HIS A 48 -0.64 -1.28 -5.45
CA HIS A 48 -0.61 -0.88 -6.85
C HIS A 48 0.79 -0.85 -7.43
N VAL A 49 0.87 -0.74 -8.74
CA VAL A 49 2.07 -0.38 -9.52
C VAL A 49 1.73 0.86 -10.34
N ASN A 50 2.53 1.91 -10.17
CA ASN A 50 2.29 3.22 -10.77
C ASN A 50 2.51 3.23 -12.30
N ALA A 51 1.98 4.23 -12.97
CA ALA A 51 2.26 4.55 -14.36
C ALA A 51 2.38 6.07 -14.54
N ALA A 52 3.42 6.54 -15.24
CA ALA A 52 3.62 7.95 -15.56
C ALA A 52 2.83 8.38 -16.81
N GLY A 53 2.42 7.43 -17.62
CA GLY A 53 1.70 7.65 -18.88
C GLY A 53 0.57 6.66 -19.11
N ASN A 54 0.17 6.53 -20.36
CA ASN A 54 -0.95 5.69 -20.80
C ASN A 54 -0.52 4.36 -21.46
N GLY A 55 0.74 3.97 -21.28
CA GLY A 55 1.30 2.75 -21.90
C GLY A 55 1.79 2.93 -23.33
N SER A 56 1.72 4.13 -23.93
CA SER A 56 2.17 4.35 -25.32
C SER A 56 3.68 4.48 -25.47
N LYS A 57 4.39 4.82 -24.40
CA LYS A 57 5.86 4.99 -24.38
C LYS A 57 6.43 4.74 -22.99
N TRP A 58 7.74 4.52 -22.93
CA TRP A 58 8.48 4.43 -21.68
C TRP A 58 8.74 5.81 -21.06
N HIS A 59 8.79 5.84 -19.75
CA HIS A 59 9.01 7.04 -18.95
C HIS A 59 10.20 6.90 -18.01
N ASN A 60 10.70 8.05 -17.50
CA ASN A 60 11.81 8.08 -16.53
C ASN A 60 11.34 8.22 -15.08
N ALA A 61 10.03 8.36 -14.86
CA ALA A 61 9.48 8.36 -13.50
C ALA A 61 9.77 7.02 -12.83
N THR A 62 10.21 7.05 -11.57
CA THR A 62 10.63 5.86 -10.82
C THR A 62 10.43 6.07 -9.34
N GLY A 63 10.32 5.02 -8.58
CA GLY A 63 10.32 5.00 -7.12
C GLY A 63 9.03 4.50 -6.51
N TRP A 64 9.15 4.11 -5.24
CA TRP A 64 8.05 3.65 -4.40
C TRP A 64 7.42 4.82 -3.65
N SER A 65 6.13 4.79 -3.39
CA SER A 65 5.42 5.77 -2.57
C SER A 65 4.19 5.16 -1.90
N VAL A 66 3.73 5.79 -0.81
CA VAL A 66 2.49 5.46 -0.12
C VAL A 66 1.60 6.70 -0.04
N TYR A 67 0.30 6.46 -0.05
CA TYR A 67 -0.72 7.50 -0.06
C TYR A 67 -1.73 7.26 1.05
N THR A 68 -2.12 8.35 1.70
CA THR A 68 -3.24 8.41 2.64
C THR A 68 -4.31 9.38 2.19
N CYS A 69 -5.38 9.52 2.96
CA CYS A 69 -6.39 10.54 2.78
C CYS A 69 -5.95 11.80 3.53
N LYS A 70 -6.35 12.98 3.03
CA LYS A 70 -6.02 14.28 3.64
C LYS A 70 -6.36 14.37 5.12
N GLY A 71 -5.43 14.96 5.88
CA GLY A 71 -5.54 15.25 7.31
C GLY A 71 -4.92 14.17 8.19
N GLN A 72 -4.54 14.55 9.39
CA GLN A 72 -3.89 13.67 10.38
C GLN A 72 -4.83 12.55 10.83
N THR A 73 -4.51 11.32 10.47
CA THR A 73 -5.35 10.14 10.69
C THR A 73 -4.52 8.95 11.21
N ALA A 74 -5.19 7.87 11.61
CA ALA A 74 -4.49 6.63 11.96
C ALA A 74 -3.82 5.94 10.75
N SER A 75 -4.14 6.38 9.53
CA SER A 75 -3.49 5.88 8.30
C SER A 75 -2.07 6.37 8.16
N ASP A 76 -1.73 7.57 8.66
CA ASP A 76 -0.40 8.18 8.53
C ASP A 76 0.65 7.36 9.29
N MET A 77 0.32 6.87 10.50
CA MET A 77 1.21 5.97 11.24
C MET A 77 1.44 4.63 10.50
N LEU A 78 0.40 4.10 9.84
CA LEU A 78 0.52 2.89 9.02
C LEU A 78 1.38 3.16 7.78
N ALA A 79 1.21 4.32 7.15
CA ALA A 79 2.03 4.76 6.02
C ALA A 79 3.49 4.96 6.41
N GLU A 80 3.76 5.54 7.59
CA GLU A 80 5.11 5.70 8.14
C GLU A 80 5.81 4.35 8.32
N CYS A 81 5.15 3.36 8.94
CA CYS A 81 5.69 2.00 9.10
C CYS A 81 6.02 1.36 7.74
N LEU A 82 5.15 1.53 6.75
CA LEU A 82 5.38 1.05 5.39
C LEU A 82 6.53 1.79 4.69
N CYS A 83 6.68 3.11 4.89
CA CYS A 83 7.80 3.89 4.39
C CYS A 83 9.13 3.40 4.97
N GLN A 84 9.21 3.18 6.27
CA GLN A 84 10.42 2.69 6.94
C GLN A 84 10.79 1.29 6.44
N ALA A 85 9.81 0.41 6.29
CA ALA A 85 10.02 -0.91 5.67
C ALA A 85 10.50 -0.80 4.21
N ALA A 86 9.94 0.14 3.43
CA ALA A 86 10.36 0.38 2.05
C ALA A 86 11.81 0.89 1.95
N ILE A 87 12.22 1.82 2.83
CA ILE A 87 13.61 2.31 2.91
C ILE A 87 14.58 1.14 3.17
N LYS A 88 14.20 0.22 4.04
CA LYS A 88 15.00 -0.97 4.38
C LYS A 88 15.06 -1.98 3.22
N ASN A 89 13.91 -2.30 2.62
CA ASN A 89 13.77 -3.42 1.69
C ASN A 89 14.05 -3.06 0.22
N PHE A 90 14.14 -1.74 -0.11
CA PHE A 90 14.52 -1.27 -1.45
C PHE A 90 15.87 -0.52 -1.45
N PRO A 91 16.97 -1.14 -1.00
CA PRO A 91 18.27 -0.46 -0.91
C PRO A 91 18.72 0.06 -2.28
N GLY A 92 19.10 1.36 -2.30
CA GLY A 92 19.57 2.03 -3.52
C GLY A 92 18.46 2.42 -4.50
N ARG A 93 17.20 2.16 -4.21
CA ARG A 93 16.05 2.60 -5.00
C ARG A 93 15.40 3.85 -4.38
N ARG A 94 14.73 4.60 -5.22
CA ARG A 94 14.08 5.83 -4.80
C ARG A 94 12.81 5.54 -4.00
N ILE A 95 12.74 6.06 -2.77
CA ILE A 95 11.49 6.22 -2.02
C ILE A 95 11.04 7.67 -2.22
N ARG A 96 9.82 7.84 -2.71
CA ARG A 96 9.19 9.13 -2.97
C ARG A 96 8.36 9.49 -1.76
N THR A 97 8.76 10.56 -1.07
CA THR A 97 8.06 11.06 0.12
C THR A 97 7.58 12.49 -0.12
N ASP A 98 6.53 12.89 0.59
CA ASP A 98 6.09 14.27 0.71
C ASP A 98 6.18 14.69 2.18
N MET A 99 7.09 15.61 2.49
CA MET A 99 7.31 16.11 3.85
C MET A 99 6.61 17.45 4.10
N SER A 100 5.66 17.82 3.24
CA SER A 100 5.06 19.16 3.27
C SER A 100 4.17 19.42 4.49
N ASP A 101 3.63 18.38 5.10
CA ASP A 101 2.77 18.41 6.29
C ASP A 101 3.42 17.74 7.52
N GLY A 102 4.60 17.15 7.38
CA GLY A 102 5.43 16.66 8.48
C GLY A 102 5.58 15.15 8.57
N ASP A 103 4.97 14.39 7.67
CA ASP A 103 5.13 12.94 7.51
C ASP A 103 5.62 12.53 6.11
N MET A 104 5.77 11.23 5.85
CA MET A 104 6.41 10.75 4.62
C MET A 104 5.43 10.37 3.51
N ASP A 105 4.16 10.29 3.77
CA ASP A 105 3.19 9.87 2.78
C ASP A 105 2.72 11.02 1.88
N TRP A 106 2.01 10.66 0.83
CA TRP A 106 1.34 11.58 -0.07
C TRP A 106 -0.14 11.61 0.23
N GLU A 107 -0.69 12.79 0.45
CA GLU A 107 -2.13 12.95 0.66
C GLU A 107 -2.89 13.04 -0.67
N GLU A 108 -3.73 12.03 -0.94
CA GLU A 108 -4.57 12.00 -2.14
C GLU A 108 -6.02 11.60 -1.86
N GLY A 109 -6.93 12.24 -2.57
CA GLY A 109 -8.37 12.01 -2.43
C GLY A 109 -8.87 10.72 -3.09
N PHE A 110 -8.08 9.64 -3.11
CA PHE A 110 -8.49 8.37 -3.72
C PHE A 110 -9.76 7.82 -3.09
N TYR A 111 -10.68 7.35 -3.93
CA TYR A 111 -12.00 6.92 -3.50
C TYR A 111 -11.94 5.86 -2.39
N ILE A 112 -11.07 4.86 -2.56
CA ILE A 112 -10.95 3.75 -1.62
C ILE A 112 -10.40 4.22 -0.26
N LEU A 113 -9.46 5.16 -0.23
CA LEU A 113 -8.91 5.72 1.02
C LEU A 113 -9.97 6.56 1.74
N ARG A 114 -10.66 7.44 1.00
CA ARG A 114 -11.62 8.40 1.54
C ARG A 114 -12.93 7.77 2.02
N LYS A 115 -13.30 6.58 1.51
CA LYS A 115 -14.59 5.93 1.79
C LYS A 115 -14.48 4.71 2.69
N SER A 116 -13.29 4.23 2.98
CA SER A 116 -13.06 3.18 3.96
C SER A 116 -13.24 3.71 5.38
N LEU A 117 -13.82 2.90 6.26
CA LEU A 117 -14.09 3.26 7.67
C LEU A 117 -12.93 2.95 8.60
N CYS A 118 -11.96 2.17 8.15
CA CYS A 118 -10.73 1.82 8.88
C CYS A 118 -9.53 2.63 8.39
N PRO A 119 -8.39 2.59 9.08
CA PRO A 119 -7.12 3.04 8.53
C PRO A 119 -6.86 2.40 7.17
N ALA A 120 -6.55 3.23 6.17
CA ALA A 120 -6.43 2.79 4.78
C ALA A 120 -5.25 3.49 4.09
N VAL A 121 -4.40 2.71 3.43
CA VAL A 121 -3.28 3.21 2.64
C VAL A 121 -3.28 2.61 1.25
N LEU A 122 -2.69 3.33 0.29
CA LEU A 122 -2.42 2.84 -1.05
C LEU A 122 -0.92 2.95 -1.32
N THR A 123 -0.30 1.84 -1.70
CA THR A 123 1.11 1.82 -2.07
C THR A 123 1.26 1.76 -3.58
N GLU A 124 2.18 2.56 -4.12
CA GLU A 124 2.60 2.53 -5.51
C GLU A 124 4.01 1.94 -5.60
N ASN A 125 4.06 0.68 -6.02
CA ASN A 125 5.28 -0.10 -6.06
C ASN A 125 6.01 0.11 -7.39
N PHE A 126 6.73 1.24 -7.49
CA PHE A 126 7.47 1.62 -8.70
C PHE A 126 6.57 1.88 -9.91
N PHE A 127 7.15 1.97 -11.12
CA PHE A 127 6.42 2.36 -12.34
C PHE A 127 6.47 1.25 -13.38
N MET A 128 5.29 0.78 -13.84
CA MET A 128 5.21 -0.27 -14.85
C MET A 128 5.67 0.17 -16.24
N ASP A 129 5.72 1.47 -16.49
CA ASP A 129 6.19 2.10 -17.72
C ASP A 129 7.61 2.69 -17.61
N ASN A 130 8.39 2.24 -16.61
CA ASN A 130 9.83 2.45 -16.49
C ASN A 130 10.55 1.11 -16.65
N HIS A 131 11.52 1.02 -17.57
CA HIS A 131 12.23 -0.24 -17.86
C HIS A 131 12.90 -0.86 -16.64
N SER A 132 13.65 -0.06 -15.87
CA SER A 132 14.40 -0.55 -14.70
C SER A 132 13.46 -0.99 -13.58
N ASP A 133 12.37 -0.26 -13.35
CA ASP A 133 11.38 -0.59 -12.34
C ASP A 133 10.62 -1.86 -12.71
N LEU A 134 10.19 -2.00 -13.98
CA LEU A 134 9.50 -3.19 -14.47
C LEU A 134 10.39 -4.44 -14.39
N GLU A 135 11.65 -4.35 -14.83
CA GLU A 135 12.62 -5.43 -14.72
C GLU A 135 12.79 -5.89 -13.27
N TYR A 136 12.91 -4.92 -12.35
CA TYR A 136 13.01 -5.21 -10.93
C TYR A 136 11.75 -5.91 -10.39
N LEU A 137 10.56 -5.37 -10.67
CA LEU A 137 9.29 -5.93 -10.22
C LEU A 137 9.04 -7.36 -10.76
N GLN A 138 9.55 -7.67 -11.96
CA GLN A 138 9.45 -9.01 -12.52
C GLN A 138 10.47 -10.00 -11.93
N SER A 139 11.55 -9.49 -11.34
CA SER A 139 12.58 -10.32 -10.71
C SER A 139 12.06 -11.00 -9.42
N ARG A 140 12.67 -12.14 -9.07
CA ARG A 140 12.38 -12.80 -7.78
C ARG A 140 12.72 -11.90 -6.60
N ALA A 141 13.85 -11.19 -6.66
CA ALA A 141 14.28 -10.28 -5.59
C ALA A 141 13.32 -9.11 -5.42
N GLY A 142 12.88 -8.48 -6.52
CA GLY A 142 11.93 -7.37 -6.47
C GLY A 142 10.56 -7.77 -5.93
N LYS A 143 10.05 -8.94 -6.37
CA LYS A 143 8.79 -9.49 -5.83
C LYS A 143 8.88 -9.74 -4.34
N GLN A 144 9.97 -10.37 -3.88
CA GLN A 144 10.17 -10.64 -2.46
C GLN A 144 10.28 -9.34 -1.66
N ALA A 145 11.05 -8.36 -2.14
CA ALA A 145 11.19 -7.08 -1.46
C ALA A 145 9.85 -6.31 -1.33
N VAL A 146 8.96 -6.40 -2.33
CA VAL A 146 7.59 -5.86 -2.21
C VAL A 146 6.81 -6.59 -1.12
N VAL A 147 6.89 -7.92 -1.07
CA VAL A 147 6.23 -8.71 -0.01
C VAL A 147 6.78 -8.32 1.36
N ASP A 148 8.11 -8.32 1.52
CA ASP A 148 8.76 -8.02 2.81
C ASP A 148 8.40 -6.62 3.29
N THR A 149 8.37 -5.62 2.41
CA THR A 149 7.97 -4.24 2.73
C THR A 149 6.56 -4.19 3.34
N HIS A 150 5.61 -4.86 2.71
CA HIS A 150 4.23 -4.84 3.22
C HIS A 150 4.07 -5.66 4.49
N VAL A 151 4.68 -6.83 4.58
CA VAL A 151 4.59 -7.69 5.77
C VAL A 151 5.25 -6.99 6.96
N GLU A 152 6.47 -6.50 6.82
CA GLU A 152 7.20 -5.84 7.90
C GLU A 152 6.49 -4.55 8.35
N GLY A 153 6.07 -3.68 7.42
CA GLY A 153 5.38 -2.44 7.77
C GLY A 153 4.03 -2.67 8.45
N ILE A 154 3.26 -3.68 8.02
CA ILE A 154 1.99 -4.06 8.67
C ILE A 154 2.25 -4.60 10.08
N VAL A 155 3.21 -5.51 10.25
CA VAL A 155 3.55 -6.10 11.55
C VAL A 155 4.04 -5.03 12.52
N GLU A 156 4.94 -4.14 12.10
CA GLU A 156 5.43 -3.00 12.89
C GLU A 156 4.26 -2.13 13.40
N TRP A 157 3.32 -1.81 12.49
CA TRP A 157 2.14 -1.02 12.87
C TRP A 157 1.25 -1.76 13.88
N LEU A 158 0.99 -3.06 13.67
CA LEU A 158 0.16 -3.87 14.56
C LEU A 158 0.78 -3.97 15.95
N GLU A 159 2.10 -4.22 16.04
CA GLU A 159 2.82 -4.33 17.31
C GLU A 159 2.92 -2.99 18.06
N SER A 160 2.93 -1.87 17.34
CA SER A 160 2.96 -0.52 17.93
C SER A 160 1.61 -0.03 18.47
N ASN A 161 0.52 -0.70 18.12
CA ASN A 161 -0.85 -0.32 18.51
C ASN A 161 -1.51 -1.32 19.49
N VAL A 162 -0.74 -2.23 20.08
CA VAL A 162 -1.18 -3.17 21.13
C VAL A 162 -1.04 -2.59 22.52
#